data_95c0e702c05149ff91266f9d3c5a4199
#
_entry.id   95c0e702c05149ff91266f9d3c5a4199
#
_cell.length_a   1.000
_cell.length_b   1.000
_cell.length_c   1.000
_cell.angle_alpha   90.00
_cell.angle_beta   90.00
_cell.angle_gamma   90.00
#
_symmetry.space_group_name_H-M   'P 1'
#
loop_
_entity.id
_entity.type
_entity.pdbx_description
1 polymer ?
#
loop_
_entity_poly.entity_id
_entity_poly.type
_entity_poly.pdbx_seq_one_letter_code
_entity_poly.pdbx_strand_id
1 'polypeptide(L)'
;LVSKEVMTEITGLKENSYAVSDAGDAIAYSVSGDICNTDTIRVLNMSNDSAYELKADEADTLRPLGYIDSDFIYGMAHKEDIVSDADGSRTYAMYKVGIMDVDYNIIKQYEQPDIYVSDTEVEGKRITLTRIVKSGSGYVSTSIDQLINKDENVVENVVKADTISTDARKQELYIDLITKVNDISVSYRTSGEIIFKDNTSLELEDEFTWDGRYYVYGYGTFQGSRTQLESAITLAYDTYGTVVDSDSKPVWKRYRSAQTSIDGVSPVIGGSSLENAVTTVCNYLGADYNAAAYMEQGYTAVQTMNMISGVHGISLAGITYEKALSYVGEGNLVIAKVGEDEYIIITAYNSSEIAYIEASSGAVKTMSMNDAGKMFSQGGNIYVTYYK
;
A
#
# COMPACT_ATOMS: atom_id res chain seq x y z
N LEU A 1 -8.96 16.79 25.92
CA LEU A 1 -9.94 15.84 26.52
C LEU A 1 -10.65 16.45 27.76
N VAL A 2 -10.98 17.73 27.76
CA VAL A 2 -11.52 18.38 28.96
C VAL A 2 -13.03 18.24 29.03
N SER A 3 -13.78 18.26 27.91
CA SER A 3 -15.25 18.26 27.96
C SER A 3 -15.90 16.90 27.71
N LYS A 4 -15.24 15.95 27.06
CA LYS A 4 -15.85 14.70 26.55
C LYS A 4 -17.09 14.94 25.67
N GLU A 5 -17.19 16.12 25.08
CA GLU A 5 -18.29 16.51 24.23
C GLU A 5 -18.04 16.01 22.79
N VAL A 6 -19.05 15.38 22.21
CA VAL A 6 -19.00 14.96 20.81
C VAL A 6 -19.24 16.20 19.95
N MET A 7 -18.21 16.69 19.26
CA MET A 7 -18.31 17.87 18.42
C MET A 7 -19.01 17.58 17.08
N THR A 8 -18.73 16.40 16.51
CA THR A 8 -19.38 15.97 15.28
C THR A 8 -19.36 14.43 15.19
N GLU A 9 -20.31 13.88 14.49
CA GLU A 9 -20.39 12.46 14.15
C GLU A 9 -20.41 12.32 12.63
N ILE A 10 -19.47 11.54 12.09
CA ILE A 10 -19.36 11.31 10.66
C ILE A 10 -19.55 9.83 10.44
N THR A 11 -20.57 9.46 9.66
CA THR A 11 -20.89 8.07 9.35
C THR A 11 -20.60 7.76 7.89
N GLY A 12 -20.36 6.47 7.57
CA GLY A 12 -20.18 6.01 6.20
C GLY A 12 -18.77 6.24 5.62
N LEU A 13 -17.80 6.62 6.45
CA LEU A 13 -16.41 6.71 6.02
C LEU A 13 -15.89 5.31 5.67
N LYS A 14 -15.19 5.23 4.55
CA LYS A 14 -14.48 4.05 4.08
C LYS A 14 -12.98 4.27 4.20
N GLU A 15 -12.23 3.20 4.12
CA GLU A 15 -10.78 3.24 4.03
C GLU A 15 -10.30 4.24 2.96
N ASN A 16 -9.24 4.98 3.27
CA ASN A 16 -8.68 6.03 2.43
C ASN A 16 -9.62 7.20 2.08
N SER A 17 -10.82 7.27 2.68
CA SER A 17 -11.77 8.37 2.45
C SER A 17 -11.65 9.50 3.47
N TYR A 18 -10.71 9.42 4.39
CA TYR A 18 -10.45 10.47 5.39
C TYR A 18 -8.97 10.53 5.76
N ALA A 19 -8.57 11.67 6.29
CA ALA A 19 -7.25 11.92 6.88
C ALA A 19 -7.42 12.75 8.16
N VAL A 20 -6.58 12.49 9.16
CA VAL A 20 -6.59 13.21 10.45
C VAL A 20 -5.21 13.83 10.64
N SER A 21 -5.14 15.05 11.15
CA SER A 21 -3.89 15.71 11.52
C SER A 21 -3.19 14.99 12.67
N ASP A 22 -1.86 15.05 12.73
CA ASP A 22 -1.07 14.43 13.81
C ASP A 22 -1.46 14.94 15.21
N ALA A 23 -1.86 16.21 15.30
CA ALA A 23 -2.36 16.80 16.54
C ALA A 23 -3.80 16.34 16.89
N GLY A 24 -4.51 15.72 15.96
CA GLY A 24 -5.89 15.30 16.12
C GLY A 24 -6.90 16.45 16.19
N ASP A 25 -6.51 17.62 15.70
CA ASP A 25 -7.30 18.86 15.74
C ASP A 25 -7.93 19.21 14.39
N ALA A 26 -7.63 18.46 13.33
CA ALA A 26 -8.25 18.61 12.02
C ALA A 26 -8.53 17.24 11.38
N ILE A 27 -9.63 17.18 10.62
CA ILE A 27 -10.01 16.01 9.83
C ILE A 27 -10.46 16.46 8.44
N ALA A 28 -9.99 15.76 7.41
CA ALA A 28 -10.48 15.90 6.05
C ALA A 28 -11.15 14.61 5.60
N TYR A 29 -12.30 14.66 4.98
CA TYR A 29 -13.00 13.46 4.54
C TYR A 29 -13.80 13.67 3.26
N SER A 30 -13.92 12.60 2.50
CA SER A 30 -14.76 12.51 1.30
C SER A 30 -16.23 12.50 1.68
N VAL A 31 -17.00 13.45 1.17
CA VAL A 31 -18.42 13.59 1.51
C VAL A 31 -19.24 12.39 1.02
N SER A 32 -18.90 11.80 -0.12
CA SER A 32 -19.59 10.61 -0.64
C SER A 32 -19.16 9.29 0.02
N GLY A 33 -18.04 9.29 0.74
CA GLY A 33 -17.40 8.08 1.27
C GLY A 33 -16.80 7.14 0.20
N ASP A 34 -16.90 7.50 -1.09
CA ASP A 34 -16.32 6.76 -2.21
C ASP A 34 -15.25 7.61 -2.90
N ILE A 35 -13.99 7.29 -2.65
CA ILE A 35 -12.83 8.01 -3.21
C ILE A 35 -12.74 7.95 -4.74
N CYS A 36 -13.41 6.99 -5.37
CA CYS A 36 -13.41 6.86 -6.82
C CYS A 36 -14.47 7.74 -7.50
N ASN A 37 -15.39 8.32 -6.74
CA ASN A 37 -16.46 9.16 -7.27
C ASN A 37 -16.90 10.23 -6.28
N THR A 38 -15.93 10.93 -5.69
CA THR A 38 -16.20 12.10 -4.85
C THR A 38 -15.63 13.35 -5.49
N ASP A 39 -16.46 14.35 -5.65
CA ASP A 39 -16.08 15.68 -6.11
C ASP A 39 -15.81 16.66 -4.96
N THR A 40 -16.07 16.24 -3.72
CA THR A 40 -16.01 17.14 -2.56
C THR A 40 -15.32 16.46 -1.38
N ILE A 41 -14.26 17.10 -0.88
CA ILE A 41 -13.66 16.84 0.43
C ILE A 41 -14.06 17.93 1.39
N ARG A 42 -14.53 17.55 2.56
CA ARG A 42 -14.79 18.48 3.66
C ARG A 42 -13.63 18.42 4.65
N VAL A 43 -13.08 19.59 4.96
CA VAL A 43 -12.02 19.77 5.94
C VAL A 43 -12.61 20.48 7.14
N LEU A 44 -12.48 19.88 8.33
CA LEU A 44 -12.91 20.45 9.60
C LEU A 44 -11.68 20.71 10.45
N ASN A 45 -11.54 21.91 10.95
CA ASN A 45 -10.54 22.27 11.95
C ASN A 45 -11.23 22.52 13.29
N MET A 46 -10.99 21.64 14.25
CA MET A 46 -11.62 21.65 15.56
C MET A 46 -10.97 22.65 16.52
N SER A 47 -9.78 23.17 16.20
CA SER A 47 -9.10 24.17 17.02
C SER A 47 -9.72 25.56 16.90
N ASN A 48 -10.27 25.88 15.73
CA ASN A 48 -10.87 27.20 15.45
C ASN A 48 -12.32 27.13 14.98
N ASP A 49 -12.94 25.93 15.04
CA ASP A 49 -14.31 25.64 14.62
C ASP A 49 -14.60 26.08 13.16
N SER A 50 -13.61 25.92 12.27
CA SER A 50 -13.75 26.25 10.86
C SER A 50 -13.98 25.01 10.01
N ALA A 51 -14.73 25.21 8.91
CA ALA A 51 -14.99 24.17 7.93
C ALA A 51 -14.80 24.72 6.52
N TYR A 52 -14.22 23.87 5.65
CA TYR A 52 -14.02 24.19 4.25
C TYR A 52 -14.41 23.00 3.37
N GLU A 53 -14.91 23.28 2.17
CA GLU A 53 -15.19 22.28 1.16
C GLU A 53 -14.30 22.50 -0.06
N LEU A 54 -13.38 21.56 -0.29
CA LEU A 54 -12.61 21.48 -1.52
C LEU A 54 -13.45 20.75 -2.56
N LYS A 55 -13.67 21.40 -3.71
CA LYS A 55 -14.47 20.85 -4.82
C LYS A 55 -13.63 20.69 -6.07
N ALA A 56 -13.84 19.59 -6.77
CA ALA A 56 -13.29 19.33 -8.08
C ALA A 56 -14.36 19.49 -9.16
N ASP A 57 -13.93 19.53 -10.41
CA ASP A 57 -14.81 19.50 -11.57
C ASP A 57 -15.53 18.14 -11.70
N GLU A 58 -16.62 18.08 -12.46
CA GLU A 58 -17.45 16.89 -12.62
C GLU A 58 -16.67 15.67 -13.17
N ALA A 59 -15.65 15.91 -14.00
CA ALA A 59 -14.79 14.86 -14.56
C ALA A 59 -13.77 14.32 -13.58
N ASP A 60 -13.55 14.99 -12.45
CA ASP A 60 -12.50 14.69 -11.50
C ASP A 60 -13.05 14.08 -10.20
N THR A 61 -12.17 13.46 -9.47
CA THR A 61 -12.42 12.95 -8.12
C THR A 61 -11.27 13.32 -7.20
N LEU A 62 -11.59 13.49 -5.92
CA LEU A 62 -10.67 13.92 -4.88
C LEU A 62 -10.38 12.80 -3.88
N ARG A 63 -9.15 12.77 -3.37
CA ARG A 63 -8.74 11.86 -2.32
C ARG A 63 -8.01 12.63 -1.21
N PRO A 64 -8.44 12.52 0.07
CA PRO A 64 -7.65 13.02 1.19
C PRO A 64 -6.43 12.10 1.37
N LEU A 65 -5.23 12.69 1.47
CA LEU A 65 -3.98 11.93 1.52
C LEU A 65 -3.30 11.98 2.89
N GLY A 66 -3.46 13.09 3.62
CA GLY A 66 -2.82 13.25 4.92
C GLY A 66 -2.67 14.71 5.32
N TYR A 67 -1.84 14.92 6.32
CA TYR A 67 -1.42 16.24 6.78
C TYR A 67 0.10 16.28 6.91
N ILE A 68 0.70 17.43 6.65
CA ILE A 68 2.08 17.73 6.95
C ILE A 68 2.11 18.97 7.84
N ASP A 69 2.63 18.85 9.06
CA ASP A 69 2.43 19.83 10.12
C ASP A 69 0.90 20.07 10.33
N SER A 70 0.38 21.21 9.94
CA SER A 70 -1.07 21.52 9.98
C SER A 70 -1.69 21.68 8.59
N ASP A 71 -0.91 21.48 7.53
CA ASP A 71 -1.33 21.66 6.14
C ASP A 71 -1.96 20.40 5.59
N PHE A 72 -3.11 20.52 4.93
CA PHE A 72 -3.84 19.41 4.36
C PHE A 72 -3.31 19.02 2.99
N ILE A 73 -3.09 17.70 2.78
CA ILE A 73 -2.63 17.13 1.52
C ILE A 73 -3.79 16.41 0.83
N TYR A 74 -4.05 16.74 -0.42
CA TYR A 74 -5.07 16.09 -1.24
C TYR A 74 -4.54 15.66 -2.59
N GLY A 75 -5.15 14.62 -3.16
CA GLY A 75 -4.92 14.17 -4.53
C GLY A 75 -6.14 14.40 -5.40
N MET A 76 -5.91 14.59 -6.71
CA MET A 76 -6.94 14.74 -7.72
C MET A 76 -6.65 13.80 -8.89
N ALA A 77 -7.65 13.03 -9.30
CA ALA A 77 -7.56 12.11 -10.43
C ALA A 77 -8.75 12.32 -11.37
N HIS A 78 -8.55 12.12 -12.67
CA HIS A 78 -9.68 12.00 -13.58
C HIS A 78 -10.42 10.70 -13.31
N LYS A 79 -11.75 10.73 -13.29
CA LYS A 79 -12.59 9.52 -13.08
C LYS A 79 -12.29 8.43 -14.08
N GLU A 80 -11.95 8.80 -15.32
CA GLU A 80 -11.56 7.88 -16.39
C GLU A 80 -10.18 7.23 -16.19
N ASP A 81 -9.32 7.82 -15.35
CA ASP A 81 -7.98 7.31 -15.02
C ASP A 81 -7.99 6.36 -13.82
N ILE A 82 -9.15 6.12 -13.22
CA ILE A 82 -9.32 5.12 -12.17
C ILE A 82 -9.63 3.78 -12.84
N VAL A 83 -8.65 2.89 -12.82
CA VAL A 83 -8.81 1.53 -13.35
C VAL A 83 -9.30 0.62 -12.25
N SER A 84 -10.44 -0.03 -12.50
CA SER A 84 -10.99 -1.08 -11.63
C SER A 84 -11.01 -2.37 -12.40
N ASP A 85 -10.40 -3.40 -11.86
CA ASP A 85 -10.34 -4.72 -12.48
C ASP A 85 -11.44 -5.65 -11.99
N ALA A 86 -11.68 -6.71 -12.76
CA ALA A 86 -12.72 -7.72 -12.44
C ALA A 86 -12.47 -8.43 -11.09
N ASP A 87 -11.23 -8.38 -10.60
CA ASP A 87 -10.82 -8.94 -9.31
C ASP A 87 -11.02 -7.98 -8.12
N GLY A 88 -11.50 -6.76 -8.39
CA GLY A 88 -11.79 -5.75 -7.38
C GLY A 88 -10.62 -4.82 -7.04
N SER A 89 -9.45 -5.01 -7.69
CA SER A 89 -8.34 -4.05 -7.54
C SER A 89 -8.67 -2.71 -8.19
N ARG A 90 -8.14 -1.64 -7.62
CA ARG A 90 -8.31 -0.29 -8.14
C ARG A 90 -6.98 0.47 -8.12
N THR A 91 -6.60 1.00 -9.27
CA THR A 91 -5.49 1.93 -9.38
C THR A 91 -6.04 3.35 -9.42
N TYR A 92 -5.63 4.16 -8.45
CA TYR A 92 -6.02 5.55 -8.33
C TYR A 92 -4.88 6.44 -8.86
N ALA A 93 -4.97 6.84 -10.13
CA ALA A 93 -3.92 7.59 -10.79
C ALA A 93 -4.14 9.11 -10.67
N MET A 94 -3.58 9.71 -9.61
CA MET A 94 -3.68 11.14 -9.35
C MET A 94 -2.74 11.92 -10.27
N TYR A 95 -3.28 12.78 -11.11
CA TYR A 95 -2.48 13.66 -11.97
C TYR A 95 -1.96 14.88 -11.20
N LYS A 96 -2.59 15.19 -10.04
CA LYS A 96 -2.25 16.34 -9.20
C LYS A 96 -2.26 15.96 -7.72
N VAL A 97 -1.25 16.44 -6.99
CA VAL A 97 -1.21 16.44 -5.52
C VAL A 97 -1.06 17.88 -5.05
N GLY A 98 -1.97 18.34 -4.19
CA GLY A 98 -1.98 19.71 -3.67
C GLY A 98 -1.79 19.74 -2.16
N ILE A 99 -1.18 20.82 -1.67
CA ILE A 99 -1.03 21.11 -0.25
C ILE A 99 -1.74 22.44 0.02
N MET A 100 -2.56 22.43 1.05
CA MET A 100 -3.42 23.56 1.45
C MET A 100 -3.11 23.93 2.90
N ASP A 101 -2.89 25.22 3.16
CA ASP A 101 -2.63 25.73 4.51
C ASP A 101 -3.89 25.76 5.39
N VAL A 102 -3.72 26.16 6.64
CA VAL A 102 -4.81 26.28 7.64
C VAL A 102 -5.86 27.34 7.29
N ASP A 103 -5.53 28.29 6.41
CA ASP A 103 -6.42 29.34 5.89
C ASP A 103 -7.06 28.91 4.55
N TYR A 104 -6.86 27.64 4.16
CA TYR A 104 -7.39 27.01 2.95
C TYR A 104 -6.82 27.56 1.62
N ASN A 105 -5.63 28.18 1.66
CA ASN A 105 -4.92 28.57 0.44
C ASN A 105 -4.06 27.40 -0.07
N ILE A 106 -4.02 27.23 -1.38
CA ILE A 106 -3.13 26.25 -2.00
C ILE A 106 -1.70 26.80 -1.98
N ILE A 107 -0.82 26.20 -1.18
CA ILE A 107 0.56 26.63 -1.01
C ILE A 107 1.53 25.90 -1.94
N LYS A 108 1.17 24.67 -2.36
CA LYS A 108 1.99 23.87 -3.28
C LYS A 108 1.12 22.94 -4.11
N GLN A 109 1.55 22.72 -5.36
CA GLN A 109 0.96 21.72 -6.23
C GLN A 109 2.06 20.93 -6.92
N TYR A 110 1.87 19.63 -7.04
CA TYR A 110 2.66 18.72 -7.84
C TYR A 110 1.81 18.22 -8.98
N GLU A 111 2.27 18.44 -10.20
CA GLU A 111 1.64 18.00 -11.44
C GLU A 111 2.74 17.82 -12.48
N GLN A 112 2.82 16.67 -13.12
CA GLN A 112 3.78 16.39 -14.19
C GLN A 112 3.09 15.71 -15.36
N PRO A 113 3.38 16.10 -16.62
CA PRO A 113 2.81 15.45 -17.78
C PRO A 113 3.12 13.96 -17.84
N ASP A 114 2.10 13.13 -18.09
CA ASP A 114 2.18 11.68 -18.23
C ASP A 114 2.70 10.91 -17.00
N ILE A 115 2.84 11.58 -15.86
CA ILE A 115 3.22 10.97 -14.60
C ILE A 115 2.09 11.16 -13.59
N TYR A 116 1.68 10.07 -12.96
CA TYR A 116 0.62 10.04 -11.97
C TYR A 116 1.18 9.63 -10.61
N VAL A 117 0.51 10.02 -9.56
CA VAL A 117 0.81 9.61 -8.19
C VAL A 117 -0.23 8.59 -7.75
N SER A 118 0.19 7.41 -7.32
CA SER A 118 -0.71 6.36 -6.83
C SER A 118 -0.86 6.39 -5.32
N ASP A 119 0.18 6.84 -4.60
CA ASP A 119 0.19 6.92 -3.14
C ASP A 119 1.16 7.97 -2.63
N THR A 120 0.95 8.42 -1.38
CA THR A 120 1.81 9.38 -0.69
C THR A 120 2.13 8.90 0.72
N GLU A 121 3.35 9.15 1.17
CA GLU A 121 3.76 8.92 2.55
C GLU A 121 4.32 10.19 3.13
N VAL A 122 3.85 10.55 4.32
CA VAL A 122 4.30 11.75 5.05
C VAL A 122 5.19 11.33 6.21
N GLU A 123 6.44 11.78 6.20
CA GLU A 123 7.38 11.60 7.29
C GLU A 123 7.98 12.96 7.71
N GLY A 124 7.57 13.45 8.87
CA GLY A 124 7.99 14.76 9.34
C GLY A 124 7.67 15.85 8.30
N LYS A 125 8.70 16.50 7.74
CA LYS A 125 8.55 17.57 6.74
C LYS A 125 8.69 17.09 5.29
N ARG A 126 8.61 15.79 5.04
CA ARG A 126 8.78 15.19 3.72
C ARG A 126 7.55 14.41 3.33
N ILE A 127 7.08 14.65 2.11
CA ILE A 127 6.05 13.85 1.44
C ILE A 127 6.74 13.06 0.34
N THR A 128 6.74 11.74 0.44
CA THR A 128 7.22 10.84 -0.61
C THR A 128 6.05 10.50 -1.53
N LEU A 129 6.25 10.69 -2.84
CA LEU A 129 5.26 10.42 -3.88
C LEU A 129 5.61 9.11 -4.58
N THR A 130 4.73 8.11 -4.52
CA THR A 130 4.84 6.91 -5.34
C THR A 130 4.23 7.19 -6.70
N ARG A 131 5.06 7.13 -7.75
CA ARG A 131 4.66 7.53 -9.09
C ARG A 131 4.43 6.34 -10.00
N ILE A 132 3.47 6.49 -10.90
CA ILE A 132 3.11 5.53 -11.93
C ILE A 132 2.98 6.22 -13.28
N VAL A 133 3.17 5.47 -14.36
CA VAL A 133 2.98 5.92 -15.75
C VAL A 133 2.04 4.96 -16.48
N LYS A 134 1.30 5.44 -17.47
CA LYS A 134 0.42 4.59 -18.28
C LYS A 134 1.25 3.55 -19.05
N SER A 135 0.79 2.31 -19.06
CA SER A 135 1.40 1.20 -19.78
C SER A 135 0.32 0.24 -20.27
N GLY A 136 0.06 0.23 -21.56
CA GLY A 136 -1.08 -0.50 -22.13
C GLY A 136 -2.41 0.04 -21.60
N SER A 137 -3.26 -0.84 -21.08
CA SER A 137 -4.55 -0.49 -20.46
C SER A 137 -4.46 -0.19 -18.95
N GLY A 138 -3.28 -0.23 -18.34
CA GLY A 138 -3.07 0.00 -16.90
C GLY A 138 -1.88 0.92 -16.63
N TYR A 139 -1.29 0.74 -15.45
CA TYR A 139 -0.18 1.56 -14.96
C TYR A 139 0.99 0.70 -14.51
N VAL A 140 2.19 1.28 -14.56
CA VAL A 140 3.43 0.66 -14.05
C VAL A 140 4.16 1.65 -13.17
N SER A 141 4.76 1.18 -12.08
CA SER A 141 5.53 2.01 -11.15
C SER A 141 6.75 2.61 -11.83
N THR A 142 7.06 3.85 -11.50
CA THR A 142 8.27 4.57 -11.91
C THR A 142 9.04 5.04 -10.68
N SER A 143 10.08 5.88 -10.85
CA SER A 143 10.86 6.40 -9.73
C SER A 143 10.00 7.24 -8.78
N ILE A 144 10.22 7.12 -7.49
CA ILE A 144 9.61 7.98 -6.46
C ILE A 144 10.06 9.44 -6.63
N ASP A 145 9.28 10.37 -6.10
CA ASP A 145 9.65 11.78 -5.97
C ASP A 145 9.36 12.29 -4.55
N GLN A 146 9.87 13.43 -4.19
CA GLN A 146 9.72 13.95 -2.82
C GLN A 146 9.39 15.44 -2.83
N LEU A 147 8.40 15.80 -2.03
CA LEU A 147 8.11 17.19 -1.68
C LEU A 147 8.62 17.45 -0.27
N ILE A 148 9.48 18.46 -0.13
CA ILE A 148 10.04 18.84 1.16
C ILE A 148 9.48 20.21 1.54
N ASN A 149 8.91 20.31 2.74
CA ASN A 149 8.52 21.60 3.32
C ASN A 149 9.77 22.20 3.95
N LYS A 150 10.36 23.19 3.26
CA LYS A 150 11.50 23.96 3.77
C LYS A 150 10.98 25.22 4.43
N ASP A 151 10.75 25.17 5.72
CA ASP A 151 10.73 26.40 6.51
C ASP A 151 12.19 26.89 6.68
N GLU A 152 12.48 28.05 6.15
CA GLU A 152 13.84 28.62 6.15
C GLU A 152 14.39 28.93 7.56
N ASN A 153 13.62 28.77 8.65
CA ASN A 153 14.02 29.19 10.00
C ASN A 153 13.56 28.29 11.15
N VAL A 154 13.21 27.06 10.97
CA VAL A 154 13.02 26.16 12.11
C VAL A 154 14.34 25.48 12.43
N VAL A 155 15.03 26.01 13.41
CA VAL A 155 16.07 25.25 14.12
C VAL A 155 15.33 24.08 14.76
N GLU A 156 15.46 22.88 14.17
CA GLU A 156 14.97 21.65 14.80
C GLU A 156 15.64 21.50 16.16
N ASN A 157 14.96 21.90 17.22
CA ASN A 157 15.35 21.58 18.60
C ASN A 157 15.02 20.10 18.88
N VAL A 158 15.46 19.21 18.01
CA VAL A 158 15.26 17.78 18.21
C VAL A 158 16.42 17.24 19.03
N VAL A 159 16.14 16.91 20.27
CA VAL A 159 17.06 16.12 21.11
C VAL A 159 17.09 14.71 20.52
N LYS A 160 18.23 14.31 19.95
CA LYS A 160 18.43 12.95 19.45
C LYS A 160 19.06 12.09 20.54
N ALA A 161 18.45 10.97 20.86
CA ALA A 161 19.03 9.93 21.69
C ALA A 161 19.43 8.76 20.78
N ASP A 162 20.68 8.32 20.85
CA ASP A 162 21.18 7.21 20.05
C ASP A 162 22.21 6.39 20.86
N THR A 163 22.55 5.21 20.39
CA THR A 163 23.56 4.36 20.99
C THR A 163 24.77 4.23 20.09
N ILE A 164 25.95 4.47 20.64
CA ILE A 164 27.21 4.20 19.96
C ILE A 164 27.92 3.01 20.60
N SER A 165 28.65 2.25 19.80
CA SER A 165 29.56 1.22 20.28
C SER A 165 30.97 1.80 20.32
N THR A 166 31.60 1.77 21.50
CA THR A 166 32.98 2.22 21.70
C THR A 166 33.88 1.04 22.03
N ASP A 167 35.20 1.20 21.87
CA ASP A 167 36.17 0.14 22.20
C ASP A 167 36.13 -0.24 23.68
N ALA A 168 35.66 0.66 24.53
CA ALA A 168 35.55 0.44 25.98
C ALA A 168 34.19 -0.12 26.42
N ARG A 169 33.13 0.07 25.63
CA ARG A 169 31.75 -0.36 25.95
C ARG A 169 31.03 -0.82 24.71
N LYS A 170 30.27 -1.92 24.85
CA LYS A 170 29.49 -2.49 23.74
C LYS A 170 28.34 -1.58 23.28
N GLN A 171 27.79 -0.80 24.20
CA GLN A 171 26.75 0.20 23.91
C GLN A 171 26.90 1.36 24.89
N GLU A 172 26.87 2.57 24.38
CA GLU A 172 26.83 3.78 25.17
C GLU A 172 25.70 4.66 24.64
N LEU A 173 24.74 5.00 25.53
CA LEU A 173 23.64 5.91 25.20
C LEU A 173 24.17 7.35 25.25
N TYR A 174 24.00 8.09 24.18
CA TYR A 174 24.29 9.52 24.16
C TYR A 174 23.05 10.32 23.76
N ILE A 175 22.99 11.55 24.22
CA ILE A 175 21.96 12.53 23.89
C ILE A 175 22.64 13.68 23.19
N ASP A 176 22.30 13.90 21.92
CA ASP A 176 22.80 15.03 21.15
C ASP A 176 21.91 16.25 21.35
N LEU A 177 22.46 17.29 21.95
CA LEU A 177 21.77 18.56 22.14
C LEU A 177 22.24 19.53 21.07
N ILE A 178 21.38 19.88 20.14
CA ILE A 178 21.70 20.76 18.98
C ILE A 178 22.17 22.16 19.39
N THR A 179 21.86 22.59 20.61
CA THR A 179 22.36 23.87 21.19
C THR A 179 23.46 23.63 22.21
N LYS A 180 24.58 24.38 22.08
CA LYS A 180 25.58 24.45 23.16
C LYS A 180 24.91 25.00 24.40
N VAL A 181 24.68 24.14 25.36
CA VAL A 181 24.15 24.53 26.66
C VAL A 181 25.34 24.76 27.60
N ASN A 182 25.58 26.00 27.97
CA ASN A 182 26.56 26.36 28.97
C ASN A 182 25.87 26.32 30.35
N ASP A 183 26.46 25.64 31.33
CA ASP A 183 25.97 25.51 32.72
C ASP A 183 24.66 24.71 32.88
N ILE A 184 24.74 23.39 32.65
CA ILE A 184 23.62 22.50 32.97
C ILE A 184 23.88 21.77 34.29
N SER A 185 22.95 21.86 35.23
CA SER A 185 22.82 20.85 36.27
C SER A 185 22.01 19.68 35.75
N VAL A 186 22.64 18.54 35.42
CA VAL A 186 21.98 17.34 34.98
C VAL A 186 21.50 16.56 36.21
N SER A 187 20.19 16.39 36.34
CA SER A 187 19.60 15.48 37.32
C SER A 187 19.23 14.16 36.66
N TYR A 188 19.83 13.07 37.08
CA TYR A 188 19.45 11.73 36.67
C TYR A 188 18.24 11.26 37.49
N ARG A 189 17.16 10.90 36.82
CA ARG A 189 16.07 10.16 37.45
C ARG A 189 16.07 8.74 36.88
N THR A 190 16.51 7.78 37.67
CA THR A 190 16.23 6.39 37.38
C THR A 190 14.75 6.13 37.70
N SER A 191 14.03 5.43 36.82
CA SER A 191 12.71 4.90 37.17
C SER A 191 12.85 4.08 38.46
N GLY A 192 12.10 4.43 39.49
CA GLY A 192 12.00 3.61 40.66
C GLY A 192 11.42 2.23 40.34
N GLU A 193 11.35 1.38 41.34
CA GLU A 193 10.76 0.05 41.23
C GLU A 193 9.37 0.11 40.61
N ILE A 194 9.18 -0.58 39.44
CA ILE A 194 7.86 -0.73 38.86
C ILE A 194 7.10 -1.71 39.70
N ILE A 195 6.22 -1.22 40.53
CA ILE A 195 5.34 -2.06 41.35
C ILE A 195 4.12 -2.41 40.51
N PHE A 196 4.05 -3.66 40.06
CA PHE A 196 2.82 -4.23 39.51
C PHE A 196 1.89 -4.58 40.65
N LYS A 197 0.81 -3.85 40.83
CA LYS A 197 -0.28 -4.26 41.71
C LYS A 197 -1.16 -5.27 40.96
N ASP A 198 -1.02 -6.52 41.38
CA ASP A 198 -1.98 -7.64 41.25
C ASP A 198 -2.53 -8.04 39.87
N ASN A 199 -2.19 -7.38 38.75
CA ASN A 199 -2.51 -7.85 37.42
C ASN A 199 -1.23 -7.98 36.60
N THR A 200 -0.72 -9.19 36.50
CA THR A 200 0.41 -9.56 35.65
C THR A 200 -0.02 -9.96 34.24
N SER A 201 -1.31 -9.92 33.92
CA SER A 201 -1.84 -10.13 32.59
C SER A 201 -2.42 -8.83 32.03
N LEU A 202 -1.84 -8.33 30.94
CA LEU A 202 -2.47 -7.36 30.08
C LEU A 202 -3.38 -8.16 29.14
N GLU A 203 -4.69 -8.15 29.39
CA GLU A 203 -5.63 -8.56 28.35
C GLU A 203 -5.64 -7.42 27.32
N LEU A 204 -4.91 -7.62 26.23
CA LEU A 204 -5.12 -6.84 25.02
C LEU A 204 -6.48 -7.31 24.49
N GLU A 205 -7.47 -6.42 24.46
CA GLU A 205 -8.67 -6.65 23.69
C GLU A 205 -8.21 -6.72 22.23
N ASP A 206 -8.12 -7.95 21.71
CA ASP A 206 -7.79 -8.25 20.33
C ASP A 206 -8.99 -7.92 19.41
N GLU A 207 -9.38 -6.66 19.32
CA GLU A 207 -9.93 -6.14 18.10
C GLU A 207 -8.78 -5.51 17.29
N PHE A 208 -7.91 -6.37 16.77
CA PHE A 208 -7.01 -5.99 15.70
C PHE A 208 -7.89 -5.77 14.46
N THR A 209 -8.39 -4.57 14.32
CA THR A 209 -8.91 -4.12 13.03
C THR A 209 -7.70 -3.91 12.14
N TRP A 210 -7.66 -4.63 11.02
CA TRP A 210 -6.66 -4.40 9.98
C TRP A 210 -6.62 -2.89 9.67
N ASP A 211 -5.47 -2.27 9.89
CA ASP A 211 -5.28 -0.82 9.73
C ASP A 211 -5.16 -0.40 8.26
N GLY A 212 -5.26 -1.35 7.32
CA GLY A 212 -5.14 -1.10 5.89
C GLY A 212 -3.72 -0.80 5.45
N ARG A 213 -2.71 -1.04 6.30
CA ARG A 213 -1.32 -0.70 6.00
C ARG A 213 -0.45 -1.93 5.79
N TYR A 214 0.51 -1.75 4.90
CA TYR A 214 1.60 -2.68 4.65
C TYR A 214 2.90 -2.07 5.15
N TYR A 215 3.67 -2.83 5.90
CA TYR A 215 4.92 -2.41 6.50
C TYR A 215 6.09 -3.00 5.74
N VAL A 216 7.05 -2.16 5.38
CA VAL A 216 8.20 -2.56 4.55
C VAL A 216 9.46 -2.60 5.40
N TYR A 217 10.15 -3.73 5.35
CA TYR A 217 11.46 -3.92 5.95
C TYR A 217 12.46 -4.25 4.85
N GLY A 218 13.54 -3.46 4.76
CA GLY A 218 14.59 -3.64 3.76
C GLY A 218 15.94 -3.25 4.35
N TYR A 219 17.02 -3.79 3.82
CA TYR A 219 18.36 -3.59 4.34
C TYR A 219 18.51 -3.85 5.86
N GLY A 220 17.63 -4.70 6.43
CA GLY A 220 17.61 -5.02 7.85
C GLY A 220 16.92 -3.99 8.75
N THR A 221 16.29 -2.97 8.20
CA THR A 221 15.60 -1.89 8.94
C THR A 221 14.19 -1.64 8.40
N PHE A 222 13.37 -0.98 9.18
CA PHE A 222 12.05 -0.51 8.74
C PHE A 222 12.24 0.61 7.70
N GLN A 223 11.56 0.48 6.56
CA GLN A 223 11.66 1.41 5.43
C GLN A 223 10.43 2.31 5.29
N GLY A 224 9.36 2.05 6.05
CA GLY A 224 8.12 2.80 6.02
C GLY A 224 6.89 1.93 5.86
N SER A 225 5.71 2.53 5.92
CA SER A 225 4.42 1.87 5.67
C SER A 225 3.73 2.44 4.44
N ARG A 226 2.86 1.65 3.81
CA ARG A 226 2.07 2.02 2.65
C ARG A 226 0.65 1.52 2.82
N THR A 227 -0.30 2.26 2.26
CA THR A 227 -1.71 1.83 2.19
C THR A 227 -1.98 0.97 0.96
N GLN A 228 -1.16 1.10 -0.08
CA GLN A 228 -1.27 0.30 -1.30
C GLN A 228 -0.16 -0.75 -1.34
N LEU A 229 -0.55 -2.00 -1.59
CA LEU A 229 0.36 -3.13 -1.63
C LEU A 229 1.42 -2.98 -2.73
N GLU A 230 1.04 -2.48 -3.90
CA GLU A 230 1.94 -2.25 -5.03
C GLU A 230 3.07 -1.27 -4.71
N SER A 231 2.73 -0.20 -3.97
CA SER A 231 3.70 0.76 -3.46
C SER A 231 4.66 0.12 -2.45
N ALA A 232 4.12 -0.69 -1.55
CA ALA A 232 4.91 -1.43 -0.58
C ALA A 232 5.86 -2.43 -1.26
N ILE A 233 5.36 -3.20 -2.24
CA ILE A 233 6.17 -4.13 -3.04
C ILE A 233 7.29 -3.39 -3.79
N THR A 234 6.98 -2.23 -4.36
CA THR A 234 7.98 -1.44 -5.09
C THR A 234 9.10 -0.99 -4.15
N LEU A 235 8.77 -0.45 -2.99
CA LEU A 235 9.77 -0.06 -1.99
C LEU A 235 10.58 -1.27 -1.51
N ALA A 236 9.91 -2.39 -1.20
CA ALA A 236 10.59 -3.61 -0.76
C ALA A 236 11.48 -4.20 -1.86
N TYR A 237 11.08 -4.12 -3.13
CA TYR A 237 11.89 -4.56 -4.24
C TYR A 237 13.21 -3.76 -4.33
N ASP A 238 13.13 -2.44 -4.22
CA ASP A 238 14.29 -1.55 -4.32
C ASP A 238 15.22 -1.66 -3.11
N THR A 239 14.68 -1.96 -1.93
CA THR A 239 15.44 -2.09 -0.67
C THR A 239 15.81 -3.55 -0.32
N TYR A 240 15.64 -4.50 -1.24
CA TYR A 240 15.89 -5.93 -1.02
C TYR A 240 15.12 -6.50 0.18
N GLY A 241 13.87 -6.07 0.32
CA GLY A 241 13.09 -6.22 1.52
C GLY A 241 11.94 -7.21 1.46
N THR A 242 11.09 -7.09 2.47
CA THR A 242 9.87 -7.85 2.69
C THR A 242 8.74 -6.89 3.02
N VAL A 243 7.55 -7.17 2.54
CA VAL A 243 6.30 -6.51 2.94
C VAL A 243 5.57 -7.42 3.91
N VAL A 244 5.13 -6.86 5.02
CA VAL A 244 4.24 -7.55 5.98
C VAL A 244 2.95 -6.75 6.16
N ASP A 245 1.88 -7.44 6.50
CA ASP A 245 0.61 -6.81 6.88
C ASP A 245 0.61 -6.36 8.36
N SER A 246 -0.51 -5.83 8.84
CA SER A 246 -0.68 -5.41 10.24
C SER A 246 -0.56 -6.56 11.24
N ASP A 247 -0.84 -7.78 10.82
CA ASP A 247 -0.68 -8.99 11.63
C ASP A 247 0.75 -9.54 11.60
N SER A 248 1.69 -8.80 10.99
CA SER A 248 3.08 -9.22 10.78
C SER A 248 3.24 -10.46 9.90
N LYS A 249 2.24 -10.79 9.09
CA LYS A 249 2.33 -11.86 8.10
C LYS A 249 3.09 -11.38 6.88
N PRO A 250 4.04 -12.16 6.35
CA PRO A 250 4.72 -11.82 5.11
C PRO A 250 3.75 -11.87 3.93
N VAL A 251 3.50 -10.71 3.32
CA VAL A 251 2.65 -10.57 2.13
C VAL A 251 3.47 -10.72 0.86
N TRP A 252 4.69 -10.18 0.87
CA TRP A 252 5.61 -10.23 -0.26
C TRP A 252 7.06 -10.21 0.20
N LYS A 253 7.92 -10.95 -0.49
CA LYS A 253 9.34 -10.98 -0.23
C LYS A 253 10.10 -10.99 -1.55
N ARG A 254 11.18 -10.22 -1.63
CA ARG A 254 12.07 -10.28 -2.79
C ARG A 254 12.76 -11.64 -2.87
N TYR A 255 12.27 -12.49 -3.73
CA TYR A 255 12.83 -13.82 -3.96
C TYR A 255 13.93 -13.78 -5.03
N ARG A 256 14.99 -14.56 -4.85
CA ARG A 256 16.18 -14.54 -5.70
C ARG A 256 16.58 -15.91 -6.26
N SER A 257 15.66 -16.86 -6.34
CA SER A 257 15.98 -18.09 -7.02
C SER A 257 16.29 -17.83 -8.50
N ALA A 258 17.36 -18.43 -8.99
CA ALA A 258 17.69 -18.35 -10.41
C ALA A 258 16.66 -19.09 -11.28
N GLN A 259 15.94 -20.03 -10.71
CA GLN A 259 14.85 -20.76 -11.33
C GLN A 259 13.90 -21.33 -10.28
N THR A 260 12.66 -21.52 -10.65
CA THR A 260 11.65 -22.21 -9.84
C THR A 260 10.65 -22.92 -10.74
N SER A 261 10.00 -23.96 -10.22
CA SER A 261 8.90 -24.68 -10.84
C SER A 261 7.89 -25.08 -9.78
N ILE A 262 6.62 -24.88 -10.07
CA ILE A 262 5.50 -25.32 -9.24
C ILE A 262 4.82 -26.47 -9.98
N ASP A 263 4.94 -27.67 -9.43
CA ASP A 263 4.43 -28.89 -10.04
C ASP A 263 3.03 -29.25 -9.50
N GLY A 264 2.33 -30.15 -10.17
CA GLY A 264 1.03 -30.69 -9.72
C GLY A 264 -0.15 -29.79 -10.02
N VAL A 265 0.02 -28.74 -10.82
CA VAL A 265 -1.08 -27.87 -11.24
C VAL A 265 -1.90 -28.57 -12.35
N SER A 266 -3.16 -28.85 -12.09
CA SER A 266 -4.08 -29.47 -13.06
C SER A 266 -5.05 -28.40 -13.58
N PRO A 267 -4.95 -27.99 -14.86
CA PRO A 267 -5.79 -26.91 -15.40
C PRO A 267 -7.26 -27.33 -15.46
N VAL A 268 -8.12 -26.39 -15.11
CA VAL A 268 -9.57 -26.48 -15.28
C VAL A 268 -9.97 -25.66 -16.50
N ILE A 269 -10.89 -26.20 -17.32
CA ILE A 269 -11.44 -25.55 -18.51
C ILE A 269 -12.97 -25.65 -18.49
N GLY A 270 -13.66 -24.73 -19.13
CA GLY A 270 -15.14 -24.80 -19.28
C GLY A 270 -15.87 -23.50 -18.94
N GLY A 271 -15.21 -22.58 -18.23
CA GLY A 271 -15.69 -21.23 -17.94
C GLY A 271 -14.93 -20.16 -18.72
N SER A 272 -15.07 -18.90 -18.30
CA SER A 272 -14.25 -17.80 -18.78
C SER A 272 -12.76 -18.03 -18.41
N SER A 273 -11.85 -17.32 -19.09
CA SER A 273 -10.41 -17.46 -18.83
C SER A 273 -10.07 -17.18 -17.37
N LEU A 274 -10.68 -16.14 -16.75
CA LEU A 274 -10.47 -15.83 -15.33
C LEU A 274 -11.05 -16.92 -14.41
N GLU A 275 -12.28 -17.39 -14.65
CA GLU A 275 -12.87 -18.49 -13.87
C GLU A 275 -12.02 -19.75 -13.89
N ASN A 276 -11.56 -20.15 -15.08
CA ASN A 276 -10.68 -21.29 -15.25
C ASN A 276 -9.39 -21.13 -14.45
N ALA A 277 -8.75 -19.94 -14.53
CA ALA A 277 -7.53 -19.63 -13.79
C ALA A 277 -7.75 -19.71 -12.27
N VAL A 278 -8.77 -19.04 -11.76
CA VAL A 278 -9.08 -19.02 -10.31
C VAL A 278 -9.44 -20.42 -9.81
N THR A 279 -10.29 -21.15 -10.55
CA THR A 279 -10.66 -22.52 -10.18
C THR A 279 -9.45 -23.46 -10.17
N THR A 280 -8.54 -23.32 -11.15
CA THR A 280 -7.30 -24.07 -11.18
C THR A 280 -6.45 -23.80 -9.93
N VAL A 281 -6.28 -22.54 -9.56
CA VAL A 281 -5.50 -22.15 -8.36
C VAL A 281 -6.19 -22.63 -7.09
N CYS A 282 -7.51 -22.45 -6.95
CA CYS A 282 -8.25 -22.92 -5.78
C CYS A 282 -8.17 -24.44 -5.62
N ASN A 283 -8.27 -25.20 -6.70
CA ASN A 283 -8.12 -26.66 -6.66
C ASN A 283 -6.68 -27.08 -6.28
N TYR A 284 -5.67 -26.38 -6.80
CA TYR A 284 -4.27 -26.60 -6.41
C TYR A 284 -4.05 -26.33 -4.92
N LEU A 285 -4.75 -25.35 -4.35
CA LEU A 285 -4.71 -25.02 -2.92
C LEU A 285 -5.54 -25.96 -2.05
N GLY A 286 -6.28 -26.89 -2.65
CA GLY A 286 -7.08 -27.88 -1.94
C GLY A 286 -8.44 -27.35 -1.49
N ALA A 287 -9.04 -26.42 -2.23
CA ALA A 287 -10.39 -25.94 -1.97
C ALA A 287 -11.39 -27.12 -1.95
N ASP A 288 -12.27 -27.13 -0.96
CA ASP A 288 -13.35 -28.11 -0.77
C ASP A 288 -14.71 -27.62 -1.32
N TYR A 289 -14.69 -26.54 -2.11
CA TYR A 289 -15.85 -25.91 -2.72
C TYR A 289 -15.65 -25.70 -4.24
N ASN A 290 -16.76 -25.40 -4.94
CA ASN A 290 -16.73 -25.09 -6.36
C ASN A 290 -16.45 -23.60 -6.59
N ALA A 291 -15.19 -23.23 -6.87
CA ALA A 291 -14.77 -21.85 -7.08
C ALA A 291 -15.50 -21.20 -8.27
N ALA A 292 -15.74 -21.92 -9.38
CA ALA A 292 -16.46 -21.39 -10.54
C ALA A 292 -17.88 -20.94 -10.16
N ALA A 293 -18.60 -21.73 -9.36
CA ALA A 293 -19.96 -21.39 -8.92
C ALA A 293 -20.02 -20.10 -8.06
N TYR A 294 -18.99 -19.81 -7.28
CA TYR A 294 -18.92 -18.56 -6.54
C TYR A 294 -18.63 -17.36 -7.45
N MET A 295 -17.76 -17.52 -8.43
CA MET A 295 -17.49 -16.46 -9.42
C MET A 295 -18.73 -16.17 -10.28
N GLU A 296 -19.49 -17.18 -10.69
CA GLU A 296 -20.79 -17.01 -11.36
C GLU A 296 -21.80 -16.22 -10.51
N GLN A 297 -21.71 -16.31 -9.18
CA GLN A 297 -22.52 -15.54 -8.23
C GLN A 297 -21.99 -14.11 -8.01
N GLY A 298 -20.91 -13.72 -8.68
CA GLY A 298 -20.33 -12.39 -8.62
C GLY A 298 -19.23 -12.20 -7.57
N TYR A 299 -18.71 -13.27 -6.98
CA TYR A 299 -17.53 -13.19 -6.14
C TYR A 299 -16.29 -12.86 -7.00
N THR A 300 -15.45 -11.97 -6.52
CA THR A 300 -14.18 -11.68 -7.18
C THR A 300 -13.19 -12.84 -7.01
N ALA A 301 -12.13 -12.86 -7.83
CA ALA A 301 -11.05 -13.84 -7.71
C ALA A 301 -10.45 -13.86 -6.29
N VAL A 302 -10.18 -12.68 -5.72
CA VAL A 302 -9.65 -12.52 -4.35
C VAL A 302 -10.61 -13.06 -3.30
N GLN A 303 -11.91 -12.70 -3.38
CA GLN A 303 -12.93 -13.20 -2.45
C GLN A 303 -13.05 -14.71 -2.51
N THR A 304 -13.00 -15.26 -3.73
CA THR A 304 -13.08 -16.72 -3.93
C THR A 304 -11.89 -17.43 -3.29
N MET A 305 -10.66 -16.92 -3.46
CA MET A 305 -9.48 -17.50 -2.82
C MET A 305 -9.49 -17.36 -1.29
N ASN A 306 -10.01 -16.25 -0.76
CA ASN A 306 -10.09 -16.00 0.68
C ASN A 306 -11.04 -16.95 1.43
N MET A 307 -11.85 -17.75 0.72
CA MET A 307 -12.68 -18.80 1.34
C MET A 307 -11.84 -19.99 1.79
N ILE A 308 -10.61 -20.14 1.32
CA ILE A 308 -9.70 -21.20 1.75
C ILE A 308 -9.04 -20.77 3.07
N SER A 309 -9.18 -21.57 4.10
CA SER A 309 -8.61 -21.28 5.43
C SER A 309 -7.09 -21.09 5.35
N GLY A 310 -6.60 -19.98 5.88
CA GLY A 310 -5.17 -19.64 5.89
C GLY A 310 -4.61 -19.13 4.55
N VAL A 311 -5.48 -18.89 3.55
CA VAL A 311 -5.09 -18.28 2.27
C VAL A 311 -5.63 -16.86 2.21
N HIS A 312 -4.76 -15.93 1.85
CA HIS A 312 -5.09 -14.53 1.64
C HIS A 312 -4.87 -14.18 0.17
N GLY A 313 -5.94 -14.14 -0.60
CA GLY A 313 -5.92 -13.73 -2.01
C GLY A 313 -5.60 -12.24 -2.11
N ILE A 314 -4.81 -11.87 -3.08
CA ILE A 314 -4.45 -10.48 -3.38
C ILE A 314 -4.51 -10.24 -4.87
N SER A 315 -4.86 -9.01 -5.21
CA SER A 315 -4.79 -8.48 -6.56
C SER A 315 -3.76 -7.35 -6.61
N LEU A 316 -3.02 -7.30 -7.70
CA LEU A 316 -1.91 -6.38 -7.90
C LEU A 316 -2.07 -5.73 -9.27
N ALA A 317 -1.98 -4.41 -9.34
CA ALA A 317 -2.03 -3.66 -10.58
C ALA A 317 -0.84 -2.70 -10.69
N GLY A 318 -0.27 -2.58 -11.89
CA GLY A 318 0.81 -1.63 -12.15
C GLY A 318 2.19 -2.00 -11.62
N ILE A 319 2.39 -3.19 -11.04
CA ILE A 319 3.73 -3.69 -10.73
C ILE A 319 4.37 -4.37 -11.93
N THR A 320 5.71 -4.36 -12.00
CA THR A 320 6.40 -5.08 -13.06
C THR A 320 6.37 -6.59 -12.84
N TYR A 321 6.49 -7.36 -13.91
CA TYR A 321 6.42 -8.82 -13.82
C TYR A 321 7.54 -9.42 -12.94
N GLU A 322 8.72 -8.79 -12.86
CA GLU A 322 9.80 -9.24 -11.98
C GLU A 322 9.39 -9.23 -10.50
N LYS A 323 8.56 -8.23 -10.11
CA LYS A 323 8.01 -8.15 -8.75
C LYS A 323 6.95 -9.24 -8.52
N ALA A 324 6.10 -9.50 -9.52
CA ALA A 324 5.10 -10.57 -9.46
C ALA A 324 5.74 -11.97 -9.42
N LEU A 325 6.86 -12.21 -10.14
CA LEU A 325 7.58 -13.48 -10.13
C LEU A 325 8.17 -13.83 -8.75
N SER A 326 8.29 -12.89 -7.84
CA SER A 326 8.70 -13.19 -6.46
C SER A 326 7.72 -14.14 -5.77
N TYR A 327 6.41 -14.04 -6.02
CA TYR A 327 5.42 -14.99 -5.52
C TYR A 327 5.63 -16.40 -6.10
N VAL A 328 5.94 -16.49 -7.39
CA VAL A 328 6.26 -17.80 -8.02
C VAL A 328 7.51 -18.38 -7.39
N GLY A 329 8.50 -17.54 -7.07
CA GLY A 329 9.70 -17.92 -6.35
C GLY A 329 9.44 -18.53 -4.98
N GLU A 330 8.41 -18.07 -4.29
CA GLU A 330 7.95 -18.57 -2.99
C GLU A 330 7.01 -19.79 -3.10
N GLY A 331 6.72 -20.25 -4.31
CA GLY A 331 5.85 -21.40 -4.55
C GLY A 331 4.36 -21.05 -4.68
N ASN A 332 4.02 -19.77 -4.87
CA ASN A 332 2.66 -19.36 -5.07
C ASN A 332 2.36 -19.14 -6.56
N LEU A 333 1.23 -19.69 -7.03
CA LEU A 333 0.80 -19.49 -8.40
C LEU A 333 0.38 -18.03 -8.62
N VAL A 334 0.73 -17.49 -9.78
CA VAL A 334 0.36 -16.13 -10.18
C VAL A 334 -0.52 -16.19 -11.41
N ILE A 335 -1.74 -15.68 -11.32
CA ILE A 335 -2.62 -15.44 -12.45
C ILE A 335 -2.25 -14.08 -13.03
N ALA A 336 -1.97 -13.99 -14.32
CA ALA A 336 -1.63 -12.75 -15.01
C ALA A 336 -2.60 -12.48 -16.16
N LYS A 337 -3.09 -11.23 -16.25
CA LYS A 337 -3.88 -10.76 -17.38
C LYS A 337 -2.97 -10.52 -18.58
N VAL A 338 -3.36 -11.02 -19.75
CA VAL A 338 -2.57 -10.93 -20.97
C VAL A 338 -3.34 -10.36 -22.17
N GLY A 339 -4.63 -10.12 -22.02
CA GLY A 339 -5.55 -9.57 -23.01
C GLY A 339 -6.78 -8.99 -22.34
N GLU A 340 -7.80 -8.60 -23.09
CA GLU A 340 -9.00 -7.97 -22.56
C GLU A 340 -9.71 -8.90 -21.55
N ASP A 341 -9.92 -10.19 -21.91
CA ASP A 341 -10.50 -11.21 -21.05
C ASP A 341 -9.64 -12.50 -21.02
N GLU A 342 -8.35 -12.37 -21.27
CA GLU A 342 -7.43 -13.50 -21.34
C GLU A 342 -6.46 -13.50 -20.16
N TYR A 343 -6.35 -14.65 -19.51
CA TYR A 343 -5.50 -14.87 -18.34
C TYR A 343 -4.63 -16.11 -18.52
N ILE A 344 -3.47 -16.07 -17.89
CA ILE A 344 -2.54 -17.20 -17.79
C ILE A 344 -2.17 -17.45 -16.34
N ILE A 345 -1.73 -18.67 -16.02
CA ILE A 345 -1.24 -19.04 -14.71
C ILE A 345 0.27 -19.28 -14.82
N ILE A 346 1.07 -18.45 -14.18
CA ILE A 346 2.53 -18.63 -14.17
C ILE A 346 2.88 -19.72 -13.17
N THR A 347 3.58 -20.75 -13.65
CA THR A 347 3.95 -21.94 -12.86
C THR A 347 5.45 -22.08 -12.67
N ALA A 348 6.27 -21.48 -13.54
CA ALA A 348 7.72 -21.59 -13.44
C ALA A 348 8.42 -20.39 -14.11
N TYR A 349 9.66 -20.15 -13.72
CA TYR A 349 10.55 -19.26 -14.43
C TYR A 349 12.02 -19.70 -14.30
N ASN A 350 12.85 -19.21 -15.21
CA ASN A 350 14.31 -19.24 -15.14
C ASN A 350 14.88 -17.88 -15.61
N SER A 351 16.17 -17.78 -15.80
CA SER A 351 16.83 -16.54 -16.21
C SER A 351 16.44 -16.01 -17.60
N SER A 352 15.80 -16.84 -18.46
CA SER A 352 15.51 -16.51 -19.86
C SER A 352 14.04 -16.58 -20.23
N GLU A 353 13.25 -17.37 -19.52
CA GLU A 353 11.86 -17.67 -19.87
C GLU A 353 10.97 -17.95 -18.66
N ILE A 354 9.66 -17.79 -18.86
CA ILE A 354 8.61 -18.24 -17.95
C ILE A 354 7.86 -19.41 -18.56
N ALA A 355 7.37 -20.33 -17.69
CA ALA A 355 6.38 -21.34 -18.07
C ALA A 355 5.02 -20.99 -17.46
N TYR A 356 3.98 -21.21 -18.23
CA TYR A 356 2.62 -20.85 -17.84
C TYR A 356 1.58 -21.81 -18.42
N ILE A 357 0.41 -21.81 -17.81
CA ILE A 357 -0.80 -22.48 -18.30
C ILE A 357 -1.70 -21.40 -18.91
N GLU A 358 -2.11 -21.57 -20.15
CA GLU A 358 -3.12 -20.74 -20.80
C GLU A 358 -4.50 -21.11 -20.23
N ALA A 359 -5.16 -20.18 -19.54
CA ALA A 359 -6.37 -20.52 -18.77
C ALA A 359 -7.58 -20.86 -19.65
N SER A 360 -7.64 -20.34 -20.88
CA SER A 360 -8.69 -20.63 -21.84
C SER A 360 -8.63 -22.04 -22.43
N SER A 361 -7.42 -22.61 -22.57
CA SER A 361 -7.20 -23.90 -23.23
C SER A 361 -6.60 -24.99 -22.33
N GLY A 362 -6.05 -24.64 -21.16
CA GLY A 362 -5.30 -25.54 -20.31
C GLY A 362 -3.92 -25.90 -20.85
N ALA A 363 -3.47 -25.30 -21.94
CA ALA A 363 -2.20 -25.63 -22.58
C ALA A 363 -1.02 -25.07 -21.78
N VAL A 364 -0.01 -25.92 -21.54
CA VAL A 364 1.28 -25.49 -20.94
C VAL A 364 2.17 -24.94 -22.03
N LYS A 365 2.67 -23.72 -21.84
CA LYS A 365 3.53 -23.01 -22.80
C LYS A 365 4.68 -22.32 -22.08
N THR A 366 5.68 -21.91 -22.87
CA THR A 366 6.79 -21.07 -22.41
C THR A 366 6.90 -19.81 -23.27
N MET A 367 7.42 -18.75 -22.71
CA MET A 367 7.78 -17.54 -23.45
C MET A 367 9.04 -16.90 -22.88
N SER A 368 9.75 -16.10 -23.71
CA SER A 368 10.92 -15.37 -23.23
C SER A 368 10.54 -14.31 -22.20
N MET A 369 11.44 -13.96 -21.27
CA MET A 369 11.25 -12.87 -20.31
C MET A 369 10.90 -11.54 -21.00
N ASN A 370 11.50 -11.26 -22.16
CA ASN A 370 11.23 -10.04 -22.91
C ASN A 370 9.81 -10.01 -23.50
N ASP A 371 9.33 -11.14 -24.01
CA ASP A 371 7.97 -11.24 -24.56
C ASP A 371 6.94 -11.25 -23.42
N ALA A 372 7.26 -11.87 -22.29
CA ALA A 372 6.46 -11.82 -21.07
C ALA A 372 6.24 -10.36 -20.60
N GLY A 373 7.32 -9.58 -20.52
CA GLY A 373 7.22 -8.16 -20.14
C GLY A 373 6.32 -7.35 -21.07
N LYS A 374 6.38 -7.59 -22.38
CA LYS A 374 5.50 -6.93 -23.35
C LYS A 374 4.03 -7.38 -23.20
N MET A 375 3.81 -8.67 -23.06
CA MET A 375 2.48 -9.26 -22.93
C MET A 375 1.79 -8.77 -21.66
N PHE A 376 2.47 -8.77 -20.52
CA PHE A 376 1.90 -8.29 -19.27
C PHE A 376 1.64 -6.78 -19.29
N SER A 377 2.54 -6.00 -19.89
CA SER A 377 2.32 -4.57 -20.10
C SER A 377 1.08 -4.27 -20.95
N GLN A 378 0.84 -5.06 -21.99
CA GLN A 378 -0.37 -4.98 -22.82
C GLN A 378 -1.63 -5.38 -22.04
N GLY A 379 -1.51 -6.34 -21.11
CA GLY A 379 -2.57 -6.74 -20.18
C GLY A 379 -2.77 -5.78 -19.01
N GLY A 380 -2.00 -4.68 -18.91
CA GLY A 380 -2.11 -3.66 -17.85
C GLY A 380 -1.29 -3.97 -16.60
N ASN A 381 -0.39 -4.96 -16.62
CA ASN A 381 0.38 -5.42 -15.47
C ASN A 381 -0.52 -5.80 -14.27
N ILE A 382 -1.55 -6.58 -14.55
CA ILE A 382 -2.55 -7.03 -13.59
C ILE A 382 -2.29 -8.48 -13.23
N TYR A 383 -2.21 -8.74 -11.93
CA TYR A 383 -1.92 -10.07 -11.39
C TYR A 383 -2.84 -10.40 -10.23
N VAL A 384 -3.23 -11.66 -10.11
CA VAL A 384 -3.92 -12.20 -8.93
C VAL A 384 -3.09 -13.34 -8.37
N THR A 385 -2.85 -13.32 -7.09
CA THR A 385 -2.10 -14.35 -6.38
C THR A 385 -2.57 -14.46 -4.92
N TYR A 386 -1.79 -15.09 -4.06
CA TYR A 386 -2.13 -15.28 -2.65
C TYR A 386 -0.85 -15.39 -1.80
N TYR A 387 -1.03 -15.25 -0.48
CA TYR A 387 -0.04 -15.63 0.53
C TYR A 387 -0.70 -16.47 1.65
N LYS A 388 0.10 -17.12 2.47
CA LYS A 388 -0.36 -18.04 3.53
C LYS A 388 0.18 -17.63 4.90
#